data_20237895637de6cd83a1baf795c9a96a
#
_entry.id   20237895637de6cd83a1baf795c9a96a
#
_cell.length_a   1.000
_cell.length_b   1.000
_cell.length_c   1.000
_cell.angle_alpha   90.00
_cell.angle_beta   90.00
_cell.angle_gamma   90.00
#
_symmetry.space_group_name_H-M   'P 1'
#
loop_
_entity.id
_entity.type
_entity.pdbx_description
1 polymer ?
#
loop_
_entity_poly.entity_id
_entity_poly.type
_entity_poly.pdbx_seq_one_letter_code
_entity_poly.pdbx_strand_id
1 'polypeptide(L)'
;MTGTAIQLTKVHKYYGKVHALRGLDLEVHQGEIFGFLGPNGAGKTTTIRCMLDLIRPNHGSIRVLGLDPQKSPTAVKAKVGYLPGDLKLEGDFTARGFLQHIRRLRRNHRDWDDLLDLAERIDLTLDQKIENLSQGNKQKVGLLQSLVSKVPVMMLDEPTLGLDPLMKQEVLNIVREEADNGTTIFFSSHILSEVQKIADRVGIIRKGILVEIAQTDELINRAINCATIQFKESVPDLDFNHLSNIKVLRINDDHRSYTLEVAGEMDSFIKTLADYPVRDLAIHRPSLEEVFLKYYKDDTGEV
;
A
#
# COMPACT_ATOMS: atom_id res chain seq x y z
N MET A 1 -6.63 -15.87 18.53
CA MET A 1 -7.50 -15.05 17.64
C MET A 1 -6.96 -13.64 17.74
N THR A 2 -6.43 -13.12 16.65
CA THR A 2 -5.98 -11.71 16.57
C THR A 2 -7.20 -10.81 16.63
N GLY A 3 -7.26 -9.85 17.58
CA GLY A 3 -8.38 -8.92 17.73
C GLY A 3 -8.48 -7.95 16.54
N THR A 4 -9.67 -7.39 16.33
CA THR A 4 -9.90 -6.36 15.31
C THR A 4 -9.37 -5.01 15.80
N ALA A 5 -8.48 -4.37 15.02
CA ALA A 5 -7.96 -3.03 15.29
C ALA A 5 -8.84 -1.94 14.67
N ILE A 6 -9.29 -2.13 13.42
CA ILE A 6 -10.12 -1.18 12.70
C ILE A 6 -11.29 -1.92 12.07
N GLN A 7 -12.50 -1.38 12.21
CA GLN A 7 -13.72 -1.93 11.61
C GLN A 7 -14.56 -0.81 11.01
N LEU A 8 -14.92 -0.97 9.76
CA LEU A 8 -15.86 -0.12 9.03
C LEU A 8 -17.04 -0.99 8.60
N THR A 9 -18.25 -0.50 8.79
CA THR A 9 -19.48 -1.22 8.40
C THR A 9 -20.37 -0.29 7.61
N LYS A 10 -20.56 -0.60 6.31
CA LYS A 10 -21.41 0.13 5.36
C LYS A 10 -21.18 1.64 5.40
N VAL A 11 -19.92 2.07 5.39
CA VAL A 11 -19.56 3.48 5.52
C VAL A 11 -19.82 4.22 4.21
N HIS A 12 -20.66 5.25 4.28
CA HIS A 12 -20.94 6.15 3.16
C HIS A 12 -20.49 7.57 3.48
N LYS A 13 -19.90 8.24 2.47
CA LYS A 13 -19.53 9.65 2.55
C LYS A 13 -19.87 10.39 1.29
N TYR A 14 -20.56 11.51 1.46
CA TYR A 14 -20.90 12.42 0.36
C TYR A 14 -20.22 13.78 0.57
N TYR A 15 -19.78 14.40 -0.52
CA TYR A 15 -19.37 15.79 -0.63
C TYR A 15 -20.27 16.46 -1.67
N GLY A 16 -21.32 17.09 -1.23
CA GLY A 16 -22.38 17.58 -2.12
C GLY A 16 -22.93 16.43 -2.98
N LYS A 17 -22.74 16.51 -4.30
CA LYS A 17 -23.18 15.48 -5.25
C LYS A 17 -22.19 14.31 -5.42
N VAL A 18 -20.97 14.45 -4.90
CA VAL A 18 -19.93 13.42 -5.04
C VAL A 18 -20.09 12.37 -3.96
N HIS A 19 -20.34 11.12 -4.33
CA HIS A 19 -20.39 9.97 -3.43
C HIS A 19 -19.00 9.37 -3.28
N ALA A 20 -18.24 9.85 -2.29
CA ALA A 20 -16.83 9.55 -2.10
C ALA A 20 -16.58 8.17 -1.47
N LEU A 21 -17.46 7.68 -0.59
CA LEU A 21 -17.44 6.31 -0.07
C LEU A 21 -18.83 5.71 -0.22
N ARG A 22 -18.91 4.49 -0.78
CA ARG A 22 -20.13 3.86 -1.25
C ARG A 22 -20.40 2.54 -0.55
N GLY A 23 -20.62 2.59 0.79
CA GLY A 23 -20.88 1.39 1.57
C GLY A 23 -19.63 0.57 1.85
N LEU A 24 -18.58 1.23 2.34
CA LEU A 24 -17.29 0.58 2.60
C LEU A 24 -17.40 -0.35 3.82
N ASP A 25 -17.15 -1.64 3.61
CA ASP A 25 -16.98 -2.66 4.64
C ASP A 25 -15.52 -3.08 4.70
N LEU A 26 -14.88 -2.96 5.87
CA LEU A 26 -13.46 -3.25 6.03
C LEU A 26 -13.15 -3.68 7.45
N GLU A 27 -12.28 -4.68 7.58
CA GLU A 27 -11.73 -5.14 8.85
C GLU A 27 -10.20 -5.25 8.76
N VAL A 28 -9.51 -4.63 9.74
CA VAL A 28 -8.06 -4.71 9.91
C VAL A 28 -7.76 -5.37 11.25
N HIS A 29 -6.89 -6.37 11.24
CA HIS A 29 -6.53 -7.13 12.44
C HIS A 29 -5.40 -6.45 13.22
N GLN A 30 -5.30 -6.75 14.52
CA GLN A 30 -4.22 -6.22 15.35
C GLN A 30 -2.87 -6.81 14.92
N GLY A 31 -1.86 -5.93 14.80
CA GLY A 31 -0.49 -6.31 14.46
C GLY A 31 -0.23 -6.54 12.96
N GLU A 32 -1.26 -6.42 12.08
CA GLU A 32 -1.03 -6.54 10.64
C GLU A 32 -0.65 -5.20 10.00
N ILE A 33 0.04 -5.29 8.87
CA ILE A 33 0.20 -4.18 7.92
C ILE A 33 -0.87 -4.33 6.85
N PHE A 34 -1.86 -3.43 6.88
CA PHE A 34 -2.92 -3.37 5.88
C PHE A 34 -2.65 -2.27 4.86
N GLY A 35 -2.40 -2.67 3.61
CA GLY A 35 -2.22 -1.75 2.49
C GLY A 35 -3.58 -1.35 1.89
N PHE A 36 -3.88 -0.07 1.79
CA PHE A 36 -5.10 0.44 1.19
C PHE A 36 -4.80 1.09 -0.15
N LEU A 37 -4.96 0.31 -1.21
CA LEU A 37 -4.50 0.61 -2.56
C LEU A 37 -5.61 1.20 -3.42
N GLY A 38 -5.30 2.23 -4.18
CA GLY A 38 -6.23 2.80 -5.16
C GLY A 38 -5.70 4.08 -5.80
N PRO A 39 -6.28 4.50 -6.95
CA PRO A 39 -5.86 5.72 -7.63
C PRO A 39 -6.19 6.96 -6.80
N ASN A 40 -5.69 8.11 -7.26
CA ASN A 40 -6.05 9.39 -6.69
C ASN A 40 -7.57 9.62 -6.87
N GLY A 41 -8.21 10.10 -5.81
CA GLY A 41 -9.67 10.28 -5.78
C GLY A 41 -10.50 9.01 -5.51
N ALA A 42 -9.87 7.84 -5.30
CA ALA A 42 -10.59 6.60 -5.02
C ALA A 42 -11.34 6.59 -3.67
N GLY A 43 -10.95 7.47 -2.72
CA GLY A 43 -11.55 7.54 -1.39
C GLY A 43 -10.59 7.23 -0.23
N LYS A 44 -9.29 6.97 -0.49
CA LYS A 44 -8.30 6.58 0.52
C LYS A 44 -8.21 7.58 1.69
N THR A 45 -7.85 8.83 1.41
CA THR A 45 -7.77 9.91 2.41
C THR A 45 -9.10 10.15 3.11
N THR A 46 -10.21 10.05 2.37
CA THR A 46 -11.57 10.19 2.95
C THR A 46 -11.84 9.11 3.99
N THR A 47 -11.44 7.88 3.72
CA THR A 47 -11.57 6.75 4.66
C THR A 47 -10.76 7.01 5.93
N ILE A 48 -9.47 7.37 5.81
CA ILE A 48 -8.61 7.68 6.96
C ILE A 48 -9.18 8.84 7.78
N ARG A 49 -9.63 9.92 7.12
CA ARG A 49 -10.22 11.08 7.80
C ARG A 49 -11.52 10.72 8.55
N CYS A 50 -12.33 9.78 8.04
CA CYS A 50 -13.49 9.26 8.74
C CYS A 50 -13.10 8.43 9.97
N MET A 51 -12.06 7.58 9.87
CA MET A 51 -11.58 6.78 11.00
C MET A 51 -11.05 7.62 12.16
N LEU A 52 -10.60 8.85 11.88
CA LEU A 52 -10.07 9.79 12.87
C LEU A 52 -11.08 10.85 13.36
N ASP A 53 -12.35 10.80 12.92
CA ASP A 53 -13.36 11.86 13.12
C ASP A 53 -12.82 13.27 12.75
N LEU A 54 -12.01 13.33 11.68
CA LEU A 54 -11.65 14.60 11.04
C LEU A 54 -12.75 15.05 10.09
N ILE A 55 -13.51 14.09 9.55
CA ILE A 55 -14.75 14.26 8.83
C ILE A 55 -15.71 13.15 9.27
N ARG A 56 -17.01 13.42 9.27
CA ARG A 56 -18.03 12.43 9.65
C ARG A 56 -18.60 11.70 8.45
N PRO A 57 -18.75 10.37 8.49
CA PRO A 57 -19.51 9.64 7.49
C PRO A 57 -20.98 10.07 7.53
N ASN A 58 -21.68 9.88 6.40
CA ASN A 58 -23.12 10.16 6.33
C ASN A 58 -23.95 8.96 6.83
N HIS A 59 -23.46 7.74 6.59
CA HIS A 59 -24.07 6.48 7.04
C HIS A 59 -23.00 5.47 7.40
N GLY A 60 -23.38 4.42 8.10
CA GLY A 60 -22.51 3.35 8.54
C GLY A 60 -21.87 3.61 9.91
N SER A 61 -20.99 2.73 10.32
CA SER A 61 -20.30 2.84 11.62
C SER A 61 -18.80 2.54 11.46
N ILE A 62 -18.00 3.15 12.34
CA ILE A 62 -16.56 2.97 12.39
C ILE A 62 -16.14 2.65 13.83
N ARG A 63 -15.24 1.70 13.99
CA ARG A 63 -14.58 1.41 15.26
C ARG A 63 -13.08 1.35 15.05
N VAL A 64 -12.34 1.98 15.97
CA VAL A 64 -10.88 1.91 16.05
C VAL A 64 -10.53 1.43 17.45
N LEU A 65 -9.87 0.28 17.55
CA LEU A 65 -9.63 -0.41 18.83
C LEU A 65 -10.89 -0.56 19.69
N GLY A 66 -12.00 -0.90 19.05
CA GLY A 66 -13.33 -1.04 19.67
C GLY A 66 -14.04 0.29 20.01
N LEU A 67 -13.36 1.44 19.90
CA LEU A 67 -13.90 2.77 20.19
C LEU A 67 -14.58 3.37 18.94
N ASP A 68 -15.69 4.04 19.16
CA ASP A 68 -16.37 4.85 18.14
C ASP A 68 -15.68 6.23 18.04
N PRO A 69 -15.07 6.60 16.90
CA PRO A 69 -14.37 7.87 16.75
C PRO A 69 -15.26 9.10 16.95
N GLN A 70 -16.55 9.01 16.62
CA GLN A 70 -17.48 10.13 16.78
C GLN A 70 -17.88 10.35 18.25
N LYS A 71 -17.90 9.28 19.06
CA LYS A 71 -18.24 9.35 20.49
C LYS A 71 -17.02 9.62 21.37
N SER A 72 -15.85 9.16 20.94
CA SER A 72 -14.62 9.22 21.73
C SER A 72 -13.41 9.68 20.89
N PRO A 73 -13.48 10.84 20.21
CA PRO A 73 -12.45 11.27 19.25
C PRO A 73 -11.07 11.44 19.90
N THR A 74 -11.03 12.00 21.10
CA THR A 74 -9.77 12.20 21.84
C THR A 74 -9.14 10.86 22.23
N ALA A 75 -9.94 9.89 22.69
CA ALA A 75 -9.45 8.58 23.08
C ALA A 75 -8.91 7.79 21.88
N VAL A 76 -9.54 7.89 20.71
CA VAL A 76 -9.04 7.29 19.47
C VAL A 76 -7.74 7.97 19.05
N LYS A 77 -7.72 9.30 18.94
CA LYS A 77 -6.52 10.05 18.51
C LYS A 77 -5.32 9.87 19.44
N ALA A 78 -5.55 9.63 20.72
CA ALA A 78 -4.49 9.35 21.69
C ALA A 78 -3.79 7.99 21.42
N LYS A 79 -4.49 7.04 20.75
CA LYS A 79 -4.01 5.69 20.43
C LYS A 79 -3.57 5.54 18.97
N VAL A 80 -3.57 6.62 18.19
CA VAL A 80 -3.23 6.60 16.76
C VAL A 80 -2.08 7.54 16.46
N GLY A 81 -1.07 7.05 15.75
CA GLY A 81 -0.08 7.83 15.02
C GLY A 81 -0.64 8.14 13.63
N TYR A 82 -0.62 9.39 13.23
CA TYR A 82 -1.22 9.79 11.96
C TYR A 82 -0.26 10.61 11.12
N LEU A 83 -0.05 10.18 9.88
CA LEU A 83 0.60 10.94 8.82
C LEU A 83 -0.45 11.30 7.77
N PRO A 84 -0.81 12.59 7.61
CA PRO A 84 -1.73 13.03 6.56
C PRO A 84 -1.06 13.10 5.19
N GLY A 85 -1.79 12.73 4.13
CA GLY A 85 -1.27 12.81 2.74
C GLY A 85 -1.14 14.24 2.22
N ASP A 86 -1.94 15.19 2.74
CA ASP A 86 -1.80 16.64 2.50
C ASP A 86 -1.24 17.28 3.77
N LEU A 87 0.05 17.07 3.99
CA LEU A 87 0.75 17.56 5.17
C LEU A 87 1.10 19.02 4.99
N LYS A 88 0.42 19.90 5.75
CA LYS A 88 0.72 21.31 5.85
C LYS A 88 1.42 21.56 7.17
N LEU A 89 2.73 21.66 7.11
CA LEU A 89 3.53 22.14 8.23
C LEU A 89 3.82 23.62 8.00
N GLU A 90 3.30 24.46 8.87
CA GLU A 90 3.48 25.90 8.83
C GLU A 90 4.13 26.38 10.15
N GLY A 91 4.80 27.50 10.10
CA GLY A 91 5.33 28.19 11.26
C GLY A 91 6.85 28.26 11.35
N ASP A 92 7.30 29.10 12.25
CA ASP A 92 8.71 29.44 12.50
C ASP A 92 9.51 28.37 13.26
N PHE A 93 8.90 27.20 13.50
CA PHE A 93 9.57 26.11 14.19
C PHE A 93 10.65 25.47 13.31
N THR A 94 11.76 25.07 13.92
CA THR A 94 12.62 24.05 13.32
C THR A 94 11.94 22.69 13.42
N ALA A 95 12.32 21.74 12.57
CA ALA A 95 11.82 20.37 12.66
C ALA A 95 12.00 19.78 14.07
N ARG A 96 13.16 20.04 14.70
CA ARG A 96 13.46 19.68 16.10
C ARG A 96 12.45 20.28 17.08
N GLY A 97 12.26 21.60 17.01
CA GLY A 97 11.34 22.31 17.90
C GLY A 97 9.90 21.83 17.77
N PHE A 98 9.47 21.58 16.54
CA PHE A 98 8.14 21.01 16.24
C PHE A 98 7.96 19.61 16.85
N LEU A 99 8.89 18.68 16.60
CA LEU A 99 8.82 17.30 17.13
C LEU A 99 8.86 17.28 18.66
N GLN A 100 9.70 18.13 19.28
CA GLN A 100 9.73 18.30 20.75
C GLN A 100 8.41 18.84 21.29
N HIS A 101 7.78 19.78 20.58
CA HIS A 101 6.48 20.31 20.97
C HIS A 101 5.40 19.22 20.93
N ILE A 102 5.29 18.48 19.83
CA ILE A 102 4.34 17.37 19.70
C ILE A 102 4.59 16.30 20.77
N ARG A 103 5.88 15.95 21.04
CA ARG A 103 6.25 14.97 22.06
C ARG A 103 5.74 15.37 23.46
N ARG A 104 5.81 16.64 23.84
CA ARG A 104 5.30 17.15 25.13
C ARG A 104 3.78 17.01 25.25
N LEU A 105 3.05 17.02 24.15
CA LEU A 105 1.59 16.86 24.14
C LEU A 105 1.15 15.39 24.25
N ARG A 106 2.05 14.44 24.06
CA ARG A 106 1.78 13.00 24.09
C ARG A 106 2.20 12.40 25.43
N ARG A 107 1.34 11.52 26.00
CA ARG A 107 1.63 10.84 27.28
C ARG A 107 2.62 9.69 27.15
N ASN A 108 2.49 8.90 26.09
CA ASN A 108 3.32 7.71 25.82
C ASN A 108 4.30 8.01 24.67
N HIS A 109 5.19 8.96 24.92
CA HIS A 109 6.16 9.39 23.90
C HIS A 109 7.36 8.45 23.81
N ARG A 110 7.90 8.33 22.60
CA ARG A 110 9.17 7.65 22.30
C ARG A 110 10.33 8.45 22.91
N ASP A 111 11.41 7.78 23.24
CA ASP A 111 12.62 8.45 23.69
C ASP A 111 13.16 9.39 22.60
N TRP A 112 13.81 10.46 23.03
CA TRP A 112 14.29 11.46 22.08
C TRP A 112 15.42 10.91 21.22
N ASP A 113 16.30 10.08 21.79
CA ASP A 113 17.42 9.46 21.08
C ASP A 113 16.90 8.51 19.98
N ASP A 114 15.86 7.71 20.27
CA ASP A 114 15.18 6.88 19.23
C ASP A 114 14.68 7.74 18.04
N LEU A 115 14.18 8.95 18.33
CA LEU A 115 13.72 9.87 17.28
C LEU A 115 14.86 10.50 16.50
N LEU A 116 16.01 10.74 17.16
CA LEU A 116 17.22 11.21 16.50
C LEU A 116 17.77 10.14 15.54
N ASP A 117 17.83 8.88 15.99
CA ASP A 117 18.26 7.76 15.16
C ASP A 117 17.36 7.60 13.93
N LEU A 118 16.04 7.70 14.11
CA LEU A 118 15.10 7.67 12.99
C LEU A 118 15.28 8.84 12.03
N ALA A 119 15.58 10.06 12.56
CA ALA A 119 15.84 11.24 11.74
C ALA A 119 17.12 11.06 10.89
N GLU A 120 18.17 10.48 11.47
CA GLU A 120 19.41 10.16 10.76
C GLU A 120 19.17 9.13 9.65
N ARG A 121 18.47 8.05 9.92
CA ARG A 121 18.13 7.01 8.95
C ARG A 121 17.42 7.53 7.72
N ILE A 122 16.52 8.50 7.89
CA ILE A 122 15.81 9.14 6.78
C ILE A 122 16.50 10.39 6.25
N ASP A 123 17.74 10.66 6.63
CA ASP A 123 18.53 11.82 6.19
C ASP A 123 17.74 13.14 6.37
N LEU A 124 17.28 13.43 7.60
CA LEU A 124 16.54 14.64 7.92
C LEU A 124 17.34 15.58 8.84
N THR A 125 17.67 16.76 8.34
CA THR A 125 18.26 17.83 9.13
C THR A 125 17.21 18.48 10.02
N LEU A 126 17.31 18.26 11.35
CA LEU A 126 16.31 18.69 12.33
C LEU A 126 16.36 20.19 12.66
N ASP A 127 17.50 20.85 12.47
CA ASP A 127 17.71 22.24 12.90
C ASP A 127 17.31 23.28 11.85
N GLN A 128 16.84 22.83 10.68
CA GLN A 128 16.30 23.67 9.63
C GLN A 128 14.84 24.06 9.95
N LYS A 129 14.47 25.31 9.66
CA LYS A 129 13.07 25.78 9.75
C LYS A 129 12.16 25.03 8.80
N ILE A 130 10.97 24.67 9.26
CA ILE A 130 9.98 23.90 8.48
C ILE A 130 9.57 24.63 7.18
N GLU A 131 9.45 25.95 7.22
CA GLU A 131 9.11 26.75 6.02
C GLU A 131 10.12 26.55 4.87
N ASN A 132 11.40 26.32 5.21
CA ASN A 132 12.51 26.18 4.26
C ASN A 132 12.75 24.73 3.82
N LEU A 133 12.00 23.76 4.35
CA LEU A 133 12.10 22.36 3.99
C LEU A 133 11.48 22.10 2.62
N SER A 134 12.11 21.23 1.83
CA SER A 134 11.49 20.65 0.64
C SER A 134 10.23 19.84 1.01
N GLN A 135 9.37 19.59 0.04
CA GLN A 135 8.17 18.77 0.26
C GLN A 135 8.53 17.37 0.81
N GLY A 136 9.59 16.74 0.27
CA GLY A 136 10.08 15.45 0.78
C GLY A 136 10.55 15.52 2.23
N ASN A 137 11.29 16.58 2.61
CA ASN A 137 11.71 16.74 3.99
C ASN A 137 10.53 17.07 4.93
N LYS A 138 9.51 17.79 4.47
CA LYS A 138 8.26 17.97 5.23
C LYS A 138 7.56 16.62 5.45
N GLN A 139 7.56 15.76 4.43
CA GLN A 139 7.02 14.39 4.54
C GLN A 139 7.77 13.57 5.60
N LYS A 140 9.11 13.65 5.63
CA LYS A 140 9.96 13.01 6.66
C LYS A 140 9.62 13.52 8.07
N VAL A 141 9.43 14.84 8.25
CA VAL A 141 8.99 15.42 9.54
C VAL A 141 7.60 14.86 9.93
N GLY A 142 6.67 14.77 8.99
CA GLY A 142 5.35 14.18 9.23
C GLY A 142 5.40 12.71 9.63
N LEU A 143 6.29 11.94 9.01
CA LEU A 143 6.52 10.55 9.40
C LEU A 143 7.02 10.49 10.86
N LEU A 144 8.06 11.25 11.21
CA LEU A 144 8.58 11.30 12.59
C LEU A 144 7.51 11.77 13.58
N GLN A 145 6.66 12.73 13.19
CA GLN A 145 5.50 13.15 14.00
C GLN A 145 4.56 11.98 14.30
N SER A 146 4.30 11.10 13.33
CA SER A 146 3.44 9.93 13.53
C SER A 146 4.08 8.90 14.47
N LEU A 147 5.41 8.89 14.55
CA LEU A 147 6.24 7.99 15.36
C LEU A 147 6.63 8.58 16.73
N VAL A 148 6.29 9.84 17.02
CA VAL A 148 6.60 10.50 18.32
C VAL A 148 6.10 9.72 19.53
N SER A 149 5.04 8.92 19.36
CA SER A 149 4.44 8.11 20.43
C SER A 149 4.41 6.64 20.04
N LYS A 150 4.67 5.77 21.00
CA LYS A 150 4.40 4.34 20.87
C LYS A 150 2.89 4.14 20.96
N VAL A 151 2.28 3.78 19.85
CA VAL A 151 0.82 3.66 19.69
C VAL A 151 0.43 2.31 19.14
N PRO A 152 -0.76 1.77 19.48
CA PRO A 152 -1.19 0.48 18.96
C PRO A 152 -1.63 0.50 17.48
N VAL A 153 -1.90 1.68 16.92
CA VAL A 153 -2.31 1.83 15.50
C VAL A 153 -1.60 3.01 14.86
N MET A 154 -1.09 2.84 13.65
CA MET A 154 -0.63 3.92 12.79
C MET A 154 -1.49 4.00 11.53
N MET A 155 -1.87 5.22 11.15
CA MET A 155 -2.59 5.51 9.91
C MET A 155 -1.73 6.43 9.06
N LEU A 156 -1.24 5.92 7.93
CA LEU A 156 -0.28 6.62 7.07
C LEU A 156 -0.92 6.85 5.70
N ASP A 157 -1.15 8.11 5.36
CA ASP A 157 -1.72 8.48 4.07
C ASP A 157 -0.61 8.88 3.09
N GLU A 158 -0.30 8.00 2.11
CA GLU A 158 0.76 8.17 1.12
C GLU A 158 2.15 8.45 1.77
N PRO A 159 2.68 7.58 2.66
CA PRO A 159 3.86 7.89 3.50
C PRO A 159 5.15 8.16 2.72
N THR A 160 5.25 7.68 1.49
CA THR A 160 6.43 7.78 0.63
C THR A 160 6.34 8.90 -0.41
N LEU A 161 5.26 9.69 -0.38
CA LEU A 161 5.01 10.74 -1.37
C LEU A 161 6.13 11.79 -1.39
N GLY A 162 6.69 12.03 -2.58
CA GLY A 162 7.72 13.07 -2.77
C GLY A 162 9.12 12.68 -2.28
N LEU A 163 9.34 11.42 -1.91
CA LEU A 163 10.64 10.88 -1.54
C LEU A 163 11.35 10.22 -2.72
N ASP A 164 12.67 10.25 -2.72
CA ASP A 164 13.49 9.50 -3.64
C ASP A 164 13.44 7.98 -3.36
N PRO A 165 13.88 7.12 -4.31
CA PRO A 165 13.74 5.67 -4.17
C PRO A 165 14.43 5.06 -2.92
N LEU A 166 15.58 5.60 -2.50
CA LEU A 166 16.29 5.10 -1.32
C LEU A 166 15.53 5.45 -0.04
N MET A 167 15.07 6.68 0.06
CA MET A 167 14.28 7.15 1.21
C MET A 167 12.92 6.46 1.29
N LYS A 168 12.28 6.17 0.15
CA LYS A 168 11.07 5.35 0.12
C LYS A 168 11.28 3.98 0.75
N GLN A 169 12.39 3.31 0.37
CA GLN A 169 12.72 2.00 0.94
C GLN A 169 12.93 2.10 2.44
N GLU A 170 13.64 3.12 2.92
CA GLU A 170 13.91 3.29 4.35
C GLU A 170 12.63 3.59 5.14
N VAL A 171 11.73 4.41 4.61
CA VAL A 171 10.41 4.64 5.23
C VAL A 171 9.62 3.34 5.34
N LEU A 172 9.63 2.50 4.29
CA LEU A 172 8.95 1.20 4.33
C LEU A 172 9.59 0.24 5.34
N ASN A 173 10.92 0.26 5.49
CA ASN A 173 11.62 -0.53 6.51
C ASN A 173 11.19 -0.09 7.92
N ILE A 174 11.17 1.22 8.20
CA ILE A 174 10.71 1.75 9.48
C ILE A 174 9.27 1.35 9.78
N VAL A 175 8.38 1.42 8.79
CA VAL A 175 6.98 0.99 8.93
C VAL A 175 6.89 -0.50 9.26
N ARG A 176 7.70 -1.35 8.62
CA ARG A 176 7.77 -2.80 8.91
C ARG A 176 8.27 -3.06 10.32
N GLU A 177 9.34 -2.39 10.75
CA GLU A 177 9.88 -2.50 12.12
C GLU A 177 8.82 -2.13 13.18
N GLU A 178 8.02 -1.10 12.95
CA GLU A 178 6.93 -0.72 13.86
C GLU A 178 5.86 -1.82 13.94
N ALA A 179 5.56 -2.47 12.83
CA ALA A 179 4.61 -3.59 12.81
C ALA A 179 5.18 -4.82 13.52
N ASP A 180 6.45 -5.15 13.30
CA ASP A 180 7.14 -6.26 13.97
C ASP A 180 7.20 -6.04 15.50
N ASN A 181 7.17 -4.77 15.94
CA ASN A 181 7.01 -4.38 17.35
C ASN A 181 5.56 -4.42 17.85
N GLY A 182 4.61 -4.90 17.04
CA GLY A 182 3.21 -5.11 17.42
C GLY A 182 2.27 -3.95 17.10
N THR A 183 2.73 -2.90 16.42
CA THR A 183 1.87 -1.81 15.97
C THR A 183 1.04 -2.26 14.76
N THR A 184 -0.28 -2.03 14.78
CA THR A 184 -1.11 -2.21 13.58
C THR A 184 -0.90 -1.05 12.62
N ILE A 185 -0.62 -1.34 11.36
CA ILE A 185 -0.38 -0.33 10.34
C ILE A 185 -1.51 -0.33 9.31
N PHE A 186 -2.15 0.81 9.13
CA PHE A 186 -3.02 1.09 8.00
C PHE A 186 -2.35 2.13 7.12
N PHE A 187 -1.90 1.77 5.92
CA PHE A 187 -1.30 2.75 5.04
C PHE A 187 -1.97 2.77 3.68
N SER A 188 -2.20 3.99 3.17
CA SER A 188 -2.70 4.18 1.82
C SER A 188 -1.53 4.36 0.85
N SER A 189 -1.67 3.81 -0.35
CA SER A 189 -0.76 4.09 -1.47
C SER A 189 -1.50 4.00 -2.81
N HIS A 190 -0.99 4.69 -3.81
CA HIS A 190 -1.33 4.45 -5.21
C HIS A 190 -0.23 3.66 -5.93
N ILE A 191 0.87 3.35 -5.22
CA ILE A 191 2.04 2.63 -5.73
C ILE A 191 2.00 1.19 -5.24
N LEU A 192 1.77 0.32 -6.16
CA LEU A 192 1.53 -1.10 -5.88
C LEU A 192 2.76 -1.82 -5.33
N SER A 193 3.95 -1.50 -5.87
CA SER A 193 5.21 -2.09 -5.42
C SER A 193 5.56 -1.76 -3.96
N GLU A 194 5.06 -0.64 -3.43
CA GLU A 194 5.21 -0.30 -2.02
C GLU A 194 4.35 -1.21 -1.14
N VAL A 195 3.09 -1.42 -1.54
CA VAL A 195 2.15 -2.31 -0.85
C VAL A 195 2.66 -3.74 -0.87
N GLN A 196 3.11 -4.21 -2.03
CA GLN A 196 3.65 -5.55 -2.21
C GLN A 196 4.85 -5.86 -1.30
N LYS A 197 5.67 -4.85 -0.99
CA LYS A 197 6.87 -5.03 -0.17
C LYS A 197 6.59 -5.27 1.30
N ILE A 198 5.57 -4.64 1.85
CA ILE A 198 5.38 -4.62 3.30
C ILE A 198 3.98 -5.03 3.79
N ALA A 199 2.95 -4.98 2.94
CA ALA A 199 1.60 -5.28 3.40
C ALA A 199 1.37 -6.79 3.54
N ASP A 200 0.78 -7.20 4.65
CA ASP A 200 0.33 -8.59 4.86
C ASP A 200 -0.98 -8.83 4.09
N ARG A 201 -1.90 -7.85 4.16
CA ARG A 201 -3.15 -7.84 3.40
C ARG A 201 -3.33 -6.51 2.69
N VAL A 202 -4.05 -6.55 1.58
CA VAL A 202 -4.35 -5.37 0.79
C VAL A 202 -5.85 -5.26 0.52
N GLY A 203 -6.37 -4.05 0.66
CA GLY A 203 -7.71 -3.67 0.22
C GLY A 203 -7.61 -2.75 -0.99
N ILE A 204 -8.25 -3.14 -2.09
CA ILE A 204 -8.28 -2.36 -3.32
C ILE A 204 -9.55 -1.51 -3.34
N ILE A 205 -9.40 -0.17 -3.35
CA ILE A 205 -10.51 0.77 -3.44
C ILE A 205 -10.55 1.48 -4.79
N ARG A 206 -11.74 1.57 -5.38
CA ARG A 206 -12.00 2.27 -6.63
C ARG A 206 -13.34 2.99 -6.59
N LYS A 207 -13.36 4.28 -6.96
CA LYS A 207 -14.59 5.11 -7.00
C LYS A 207 -15.43 5.01 -5.69
N GLY A 208 -14.76 4.90 -4.54
CA GLY A 208 -15.40 4.79 -3.22
C GLY A 208 -15.94 3.41 -2.85
N ILE A 209 -15.67 2.38 -3.65
CA ILE A 209 -16.07 0.98 -3.40
C ILE A 209 -14.83 0.15 -3.13
N LEU A 210 -14.86 -0.70 -2.13
CA LEU A 210 -13.85 -1.72 -1.90
C LEU A 210 -14.10 -2.87 -2.89
N VAL A 211 -13.15 -3.07 -3.81
CA VAL A 211 -13.28 -4.04 -4.89
C VAL A 211 -12.81 -5.42 -4.45
N GLU A 212 -11.73 -5.46 -3.66
CA GLU A 212 -11.11 -6.70 -3.20
C GLU A 212 -10.42 -6.51 -1.87
N ILE A 213 -10.38 -7.57 -1.05
CA ILE A 213 -9.47 -7.72 0.09
C ILE A 213 -8.84 -9.10 -0.02
N ALA A 214 -7.51 -9.16 -0.02
CA ALA A 214 -6.79 -10.43 -0.07
C ALA A 214 -5.46 -10.36 0.67
N GLN A 215 -4.88 -11.52 0.98
CA GLN A 215 -3.47 -11.63 1.35
C GLN A 215 -2.60 -11.17 0.18
N THR A 216 -1.55 -10.42 0.46
CA THR A 216 -0.68 -9.89 -0.59
C THR A 216 -0.06 -11.02 -1.42
N ASP A 217 0.40 -12.09 -0.77
CA ASP A 217 0.97 -13.25 -1.44
C ASP A 217 -0.05 -14.00 -2.31
N GLU A 218 -1.31 -14.09 -1.87
CA GLU A 218 -2.36 -14.71 -2.67
C GLU A 218 -2.65 -13.93 -3.96
N LEU A 219 -2.67 -12.60 -3.90
CA LEU A 219 -2.85 -11.77 -5.08
C LEU A 219 -1.70 -11.95 -6.08
N ILE A 220 -0.46 -12.03 -5.57
CA ILE A 220 0.73 -12.28 -6.39
C ILE A 220 0.65 -13.68 -7.01
N ASN A 221 0.24 -14.69 -6.25
CA ASN A 221 0.15 -16.07 -6.72
C ASN A 221 -1.02 -16.32 -7.68
N ARG A 222 -2.12 -15.55 -7.58
CA ARG A 222 -3.23 -15.56 -8.56
C ARG A 222 -2.85 -14.90 -9.87
N ALA A 223 -1.79 -14.13 -9.87
CA ALA A 223 -1.30 -13.48 -11.06
C ALA A 223 -0.65 -14.51 -11.97
N ILE A 224 -1.12 -14.57 -13.21
CA ILE A 224 -0.65 -15.51 -14.23
C ILE A 224 0.76 -15.09 -14.65
N ASN A 225 1.75 -15.97 -14.46
CA ASN A 225 3.12 -15.69 -14.90
C ASN A 225 3.16 -15.42 -16.41
N CYS A 226 3.88 -14.38 -16.81
CA CYS A 226 4.16 -14.11 -18.21
C CYS A 226 5.56 -14.62 -18.55
N ALA A 227 5.66 -15.59 -19.45
CA ALA A 227 6.91 -16.13 -19.92
C ALA A 227 7.21 -15.64 -21.35
N THR A 228 8.39 -15.07 -21.54
CA THR A 228 8.92 -14.75 -22.88
C THR A 228 10.05 -15.71 -23.19
N ILE A 229 9.88 -16.49 -24.26
CA ILE A 229 10.85 -17.46 -24.71
C ILE A 229 11.50 -16.96 -25.99
N GLN A 230 12.82 -17.09 -26.11
CA GLN A 230 13.53 -16.94 -27.36
C GLN A 230 14.21 -18.25 -27.72
N PHE A 231 13.96 -18.74 -28.94
CA PHE A 231 14.59 -19.95 -29.49
C PHE A 231 15.82 -19.60 -30.34
N LYS A 232 16.74 -20.53 -30.44
CA LYS A 232 17.95 -20.41 -31.32
C LYS A 232 17.57 -20.45 -32.80
N GLU A 233 16.50 -21.19 -33.09
CA GLU A 233 15.97 -21.40 -34.45
C GLU A 233 14.45 -21.29 -34.43
N SER A 234 13.82 -21.26 -35.61
CA SER A 234 12.35 -21.20 -35.73
C SER A 234 11.72 -22.50 -35.23
N VAL A 235 10.67 -22.38 -34.40
CA VAL A 235 9.92 -23.50 -33.82
C VAL A 235 8.42 -23.30 -34.13
N PRO A 236 7.99 -23.52 -35.39
CA PRO A 236 6.58 -23.27 -35.80
C PRO A 236 5.59 -24.19 -35.12
N ASP A 237 6.01 -25.42 -34.78
CA ASP A 237 5.14 -26.48 -34.22
C ASP A 237 5.28 -26.58 -32.68
N LEU A 238 5.50 -25.45 -32.00
CA LEU A 238 5.55 -25.44 -30.55
C LEU A 238 4.17 -25.78 -29.97
N ASP A 239 4.05 -26.95 -29.37
CA ASP A 239 2.80 -27.46 -28.84
C ASP A 239 2.74 -27.44 -27.31
N PHE A 240 1.89 -26.58 -26.79
CA PHE A 240 1.52 -26.52 -25.36
C PHE A 240 0.08 -27.04 -25.08
N ASN A 241 -0.60 -27.64 -26.08
CA ASN A 241 -1.98 -28.03 -25.92
C ASN A 241 -2.21 -29.11 -24.85
N HIS A 242 -1.15 -29.86 -24.52
CA HIS A 242 -1.19 -30.83 -23.41
C HIS A 242 -1.11 -30.17 -22.01
N LEU A 243 -0.80 -28.86 -21.93
CA LEU A 243 -0.72 -28.09 -20.71
C LEU A 243 -1.91 -27.12 -20.63
N SER A 244 -2.92 -27.49 -19.87
CA SER A 244 -4.16 -26.70 -19.72
C SER A 244 -3.95 -25.34 -19.02
N ASN A 245 -2.78 -25.15 -18.43
CA ASN A 245 -2.42 -23.95 -17.68
C ASN A 245 -1.59 -22.94 -18.49
N ILE A 246 -1.39 -23.17 -19.79
CA ILE A 246 -0.63 -22.27 -20.68
C ILE A 246 -1.54 -21.67 -21.74
N LYS A 247 -1.38 -20.35 -21.95
CA LYS A 247 -2.04 -19.61 -23.02
C LYS A 247 -1.02 -18.81 -23.80
N VAL A 248 -0.95 -19.06 -25.12
CA VAL A 248 -0.12 -18.27 -26.02
C VAL A 248 -0.74 -16.91 -26.23
N LEU A 249 -0.01 -15.83 -25.91
CA LEU A 249 -0.46 -14.45 -26.10
C LEU A 249 0.03 -13.85 -27.42
N ARG A 250 1.27 -14.15 -27.76
CA ARG A 250 1.94 -13.58 -28.95
C ARG A 250 3.00 -14.53 -29.46
N ILE A 251 3.06 -14.64 -30.77
CA ILE A 251 4.12 -15.31 -31.53
C ILE A 251 4.65 -14.27 -32.51
N ASN A 252 5.97 -14.15 -32.67
CA ASN A 252 6.50 -13.28 -33.72
C ASN A 252 6.56 -14.02 -35.08
N ASP A 253 6.70 -13.27 -36.17
CA ASP A 253 6.56 -13.77 -37.54
C ASP A 253 7.62 -14.83 -37.91
N ASP A 254 8.79 -14.85 -37.26
CA ASP A 254 9.85 -15.81 -37.49
C ASP A 254 9.75 -17.07 -36.61
N HIS A 255 8.70 -17.18 -35.77
CA HIS A 255 8.50 -18.27 -34.82
C HIS A 255 9.70 -18.53 -33.89
N ARG A 256 10.47 -17.48 -33.55
CA ARG A 256 11.59 -17.57 -32.62
C ARG A 256 11.30 -16.95 -31.25
N SER A 257 10.24 -16.15 -31.13
CA SER A 257 9.89 -15.54 -29.86
C SER A 257 8.40 -15.78 -29.55
N TYR A 258 8.15 -16.28 -28.36
CA TYR A 258 6.83 -16.58 -27.83
C TYR A 258 6.61 -15.84 -26.52
N THR A 259 5.44 -15.23 -26.38
CA THR A 259 4.98 -14.68 -25.10
C THR A 259 3.76 -15.47 -24.64
N LEU A 260 3.83 -16.02 -23.44
CA LEU A 260 2.86 -16.95 -22.90
C LEU A 260 2.36 -16.50 -21.53
N GLU A 261 1.11 -16.78 -21.23
CA GLU A 261 0.60 -16.84 -19.86
C GLU A 261 0.76 -18.26 -19.33
N VAL A 262 1.35 -18.40 -18.13
CA VAL A 262 1.52 -19.68 -17.44
C VAL A 262 0.87 -19.60 -16.07
N ALA A 263 -0.23 -20.31 -15.86
CA ALA A 263 -0.95 -20.33 -14.59
C ALA A 263 -0.45 -21.45 -13.68
N GLY A 264 -0.22 -21.17 -12.39
CA GLY A 264 0.17 -22.18 -11.39
C GLY A 264 1.60 -22.66 -11.52
N GLU A 265 1.84 -23.98 -11.38
CA GLU A 265 3.17 -24.58 -11.29
C GLU A 265 3.93 -24.55 -12.63
N MET A 266 5.22 -24.20 -12.53
CA MET A 266 6.11 -24.04 -13.69
C MET A 266 6.80 -25.33 -14.13
N ASP A 267 6.77 -26.39 -13.31
CA ASP A 267 7.56 -27.61 -13.55
C ASP A 267 7.25 -28.26 -14.92
N SER A 268 5.97 -28.45 -15.21
CA SER A 268 5.53 -29.01 -16.49
C SER A 268 5.95 -28.16 -17.70
N PHE A 269 5.84 -26.84 -17.55
CA PHE A 269 6.24 -25.87 -18.56
C PHE A 269 7.74 -25.94 -18.86
N ILE A 270 8.57 -25.94 -17.79
CA ILE A 270 10.04 -26.01 -17.94
C ILE A 270 10.46 -27.35 -18.57
N LYS A 271 9.84 -28.46 -18.17
CA LYS A 271 10.11 -29.78 -18.73
C LYS A 271 9.76 -29.85 -20.22
N THR A 272 8.63 -29.27 -20.63
CA THR A 272 8.28 -29.19 -22.04
C THR A 272 9.28 -28.37 -22.83
N LEU A 273 9.78 -27.25 -22.28
CA LEU A 273 10.77 -26.42 -22.95
C LEU A 273 12.14 -27.10 -23.11
N ALA A 274 12.47 -28.08 -22.26
CA ALA A 274 13.73 -28.78 -22.33
C ALA A 274 13.93 -29.55 -23.65
N ASP A 275 12.87 -29.89 -24.37
CA ASP A 275 12.90 -30.57 -25.65
C ASP A 275 13.17 -29.63 -26.85
N TYR A 276 13.22 -28.32 -26.61
CA TYR A 276 13.38 -27.29 -27.65
C TYR A 276 14.69 -26.51 -27.49
N PRO A 277 15.26 -25.96 -28.59
CA PRO A 277 16.51 -25.22 -28.57
C PRO A 277 16.32 -23.80 -28.00
N VAL A 278 16.05 -23.68 -26.72
CA VAL A 278 15.84 -22.41 -26.04
C VAL A 278 17.16 -21.61 -26.00
N ARG A 279 17.10 -20.35 -26.39
CA ARG A 279 18.18 -19.37 -26.29
C ARG A 279 18.11 -18.57 -25.02
N ASP A 280 16.89 -18.11 -24.69
CA ASP A 280 16.62 -17.28 -23.53
C ASP A 280 15.21 -17.51 -23.01
N LEU A 281 15.04 -17.44 -21.71
CA LEU A 281 13.75 -17.57 -21.03
C LEU A 281 13.66 -16.50 -19.93
N ALA A 282 12.81 -15.53 -20.16
CA ALA A 282 12.46 -14.52 -19.17
C ALA A 282 11.07 -14.85 -18.59
N ILE A 283 11.02 -15.05 -17.28
CA ILE A 283 9.74 -15.25 -16.56
C ILE A 283 9.50 -14.00 -15.72
N HIS A 284 8.48 -13.25 -16.08
CA HIS A 284 7.97 -12.17 -15.28
C HIS A 284 6.82 -12.69 -14.42
N ARG A 285 7.01 -12.67 -13.11
CA ARG A 285 5.86 -12.73 -12.21
C ARG A 285 5.10 -11.43 -12.40
N PRO A 286 3.82 -11.47 -12.74
CA PRO A 286 3.09 -10.24 -12.91
C PRO A 286 3.16 -9.46 -11.61
N SER A 287 3.42 -8.19 -11.75
CA SER A 287 3.32 -7.26 -10.63
C SER A 287 1.86 -7.17 -10.21
N LEU A 288 1.60 -6.86 -8.94
CA LEU A 288 0.24 -6.48 -8.53
C LEU A 288 -0.35 -5.38 -9.45
N GLU A 289 0.49 -4.63 -10.16
CA GLU A 289 0.09 -3.60 -11.12
C GLU A 289 -0.65 -4.18 -12.34
N GLU A 290 -0.23 -5.33 -12.84
CA GLU A 290 -0.90 -6.04 -13.92
C GLU A 290 -2.20 -6.68 -13.45
N VAL A 291 -2.23 -7.19 -12.21
CA VAL A 291 -3.47 -7.67 -11.56
C VAL A 291 -4.44 -6.50 -11.38
N PHE A 292 -3.94 -5.37 -10.91
CA PHE A 292 -4.71 -4.16 -10.71
C PHE A 292 -5.29 -3.61 -12.02
N LEU A 293 -4.52 -3.64 -13.11
CA LEU A 293 -4.98 -3.23 -14.44
C LEU A 293 -6.12 -4.10 -14.97
N LYS A 294 -6.21 -5.38 -14.59
CA LYS A 294 -7.37 -6.24 -14.94
C LYS A 294 -8.66 -5.69 -14.31
N TYR A 295 -8.63 -5.28 -13.04
CA TYR A 295 -9.78 -4.64 -12.39
C TYR A 295 -10.16 -3.28 -13.00
N TYR A 296 -9.27 -2.68 -13.82
CA TYR A 296 -9.53 -1.42 -14.53
C TYR A 296 -10.10 -1.62 -15.92
N LYS A 297 -9.72 -2.68 -16.65
CA LYS A 297 -10.13 -2.94 -18.03
C LYS A 297 -11.57 -3.44 -18.16
N ASP A 298 -12.11 -4.12 -17.15
CA ASP A 298 -13.46 -4.67 -17.20
C ASP A 298 -14.60 -3.63 -17.26
N ASP A 299 -14.29 -2.31 -17.07
CA ASP A 299 -15.28 -1.21 -17.14
C ASP A 299 -15.24 -0.42 -18.46
N THR A 300 -14.25 -0.61 -19.30
CA THR A 300 -14.12 0.12 -20.57
C THR A 300 -14.66 -0.64 -21.75
N GLY A 301 -15.60 -1.57 -21.57
CA GLY A 301 -16.48 -2.11 -22.61
C GLY A 301 -16.02 -1.99 -24.08
N GLU A 302 -14.73 -2.09 -24.38
CA GLU A 302 -14.19 -2.17 -25.73
C GLU A 302 -13.88 -3.63 -26.05
N VAL A 303 -14.74 -4.13 -26.93
CA VAL A 303 -14.65 -5.37 -27.67
C VAL A 303 -13.36 -5.43 -28.50
#